data_bdc16b246fd5797111a9002f8aef506c
#
_entry.id   bdc16b246fd5797111a9002f8aef506c
#
_cell.length_a   1.000
_cell.length_b   1.000
_cell.length_c   1.000
_cell.angle_alpha   90.00
_cell.angle_beta   90.00
_cell.angle_gamma   90.00
#
_symmetry.space_group_name_H-M   'P 1'
#
loop_
_entity.id
_entity.type
_entity.pdbx_description
1 polymer ?
#
loop_
_entity_poly.entity_id
_entity_poly.type
_entity_poly.pdbx_seq_one_letter_code
_entity_poly.pdbx_strand_id
1 'polypeptide(L)'
;MIIGIDFDGTINNMLETWIDWLNVRHGTTVKIEDVVEWELTKVFPTLSKKDLFAPLSDPDYWSAVTFKLDAVEVIKKLFDEGHEIYIVTSSSYKTLVPKFENCLFAYLPFLKKENVIITYNKSLINCDILFDDAEHNLINFKGIKVIFDALYNKNS
;
A
#
# COMPACT_ATOMS: atom_id res chain seq x y z
N MET A 1 5.16 -12.80 17.70
CA MET A 1 4.50 -13.22 16.46
C MET A 1 5.28 -12.68 15.25
N ILE A 2 5.17 -13.36 14.13
CA ILE A 2 5.64 -12.86 12.84
C ILE A 2 4.45 -12.20 12.15
N ILE A 3 4.53 -10.89 11.93
CA ILE A 3 3.44 -10.07 11.43
C ILE A 3 3.80 -9.53 10.05
N GLY A 4 3.01 -9.90 9.04
CA GLY A 4 3.08 -9.34 7.70
C GLY A 4 2.06 -8.21 7.54
N ILE A 5 2.47 -7.09 6.98
CA ILE A 5 1.62 -5.93 6.77
C ILE A 5 1.79 -5.46 5.34
N ASP A 6 0.69 -5.41 4.59
CA ASP A 6 0.67 -4.75 3.29
C ASP A 6 0.96 -3.25 3.45
N PHE A 7 1.50 -2.63 2.43
CA PHE A 7 1.87 -1.22 2.48
C PHE A 7 0.80 -0.32 1.90
N ASP A 8 0.60 -0.39 0.59
CA ASP A 8 -0.23 0.56 -0.14
C ASP A 8 -1.72 0.33 0.14
N GLY A 9 -2.40 1.37 0.65
CA GLY A 9 -3.81 1.31 0.99
C GLY A 9 -4.12 0.68 2.34
N THR A 10 -3.17 -0.03 2.94
CA THR A 10 -3.33 -0.62 4.28
C THR A 10 -2.81 0.35 5.36
N ILE A 11 -1.59 0.81 5.25
CA ILE A 11 -0.99 1.72 6.24
C ILE A 11 -0.69 3.12 5.71
N ASN A 12 -0.81 3.34 4.42
CA ASN A 12 -0.57 4.65 3.80
C ASN A 12 -1.78 5.13 2.98
N ASN A 13 -1.74 6.40 2.61
CA ASN A 13 -2.75 7.08 1.79
C ASN A 13 -2.32 7.15 0.32
N MET A 14 -1.78 6.07 -0.21
CA MET A 14 -1.29 6.00 -1.58
C MET A 14 -2.38 6.30 -2.60
N LEU A 15 -3.56 5.71 -2.44
CA LEU A 15 -4.65 5.87 -3.41
C LEU A 15 -5.19 7.30 -3.44
N GLU A 16 -5.44 7.90 -2.28
CA GLU A 16 -5.92 9.28 -2.16
C GLU A 16 -4.93 10.26 -2.81
N THR A 17 -3.64 10.09 -2.53
CA THR A 17 -2.58 10.92 -3.10
C THR A 17 -2.46 10.72 -4.60
N TRP A 18 -2.61 9.50 -5.08
CA TRP A 18 -2.56 9.16 -6.50
C TRP A 18 -3.71 9.83 -7.28
N ILE A 19 -4.92 9.76 -6.75
CA ILE A 19 -6.07 10.45 -7.33
C ILE A 19 -5.83 11.96 -7.39
N ASP A 20 -5.36 12.57 -6.32
CA ASP A 20 -5.08 14.01 -6.28
C ASP A 20 -4.03 14.41 -7.32
N TRP A 21 -2.95 13.64 -7.45
CA TRP A 21 -1.92 13.89 -8.44
C TRP A 21 -2.43 13.79 -9.88
N LEU A 22 -3.25 12.79 -10.17
CA LEU A 22 -3.85 12.63 -11.49
C LEU A 22 -4.83 13.77 -11.80
N ASN A 23 -5.65 14.16 -10.83
CA ASN A 23 -6.59 15.26 -10.99
C ASN A 23 -5.89 16.58 -11.32
N VAL A 24 -4.83 16.91 -10.59
CA VAL A 24 -4.05 18.13 -10.85
C VAL A 24 -3.39 18.09 -12.22
N ARG A 25 -2.82 16.95 -12.58
CA ARG A 25 -2.05 16.79 -13.82
C ARG A 25 -2.91 16.78 -15.07
N HIS A 26 -4.13 16.24 -14.98
CA HIS A 26 -5.02 16.00 -16.12
C HIS A 26 -6.31 16.81 -16.09
N GLY A 27 -6.49 17.70 -15.10
CA GLY A 27 -7.67 18.54 -15.00
C GLY A 27 -8.96 17.77 -14.71
N THR A 28 -8.86 16.62 -14.05
CA THR A 28 -10.00 15.80 -13.66
C THR A 28 -10.46 16.10 -12.23
N THR A 29 -11.63 15.58 -11.84
CA THR A 29 -12.27 15.83 -10.54
C THR A 29 -12.75 14.56 -9.86
N VAL A 30 -12.02 13.46 -10.04
CA VAL A 30 -12.34 12.17 -9.42
C VAL A 30 -12.18 12.27 -7.91
N LYS A 31 -13.11 11.68 -7.18
CA LYS A 31 -13.10 11.60 -5.71
C LYS A 31 -12.77 10.19 -5.26
N ILE A 32 -12.22 10.06 -4.06
CA ILE A 32 -11.93 8.75 -3.48
C ILE A 32 -13.19 7.88 -3.38
N GLU A 33 -14.34 8.48 -3.11
CA GLU A 33 -15.63 7.81 -3.02
C GLU A 33 -16.10 7.20 -4.35
N ASP A 34 -15.54 7.65 -5.47
CA ASP A 34 -15.84 7.10 -6.80
C ASP A 34 -15.15 5.75 -7.03
N VAL A 35 -14.12 5.43 -6.23
CA VAL A 35 -13.34 4.20 -6.35
C VAL A 35 -14.00 3.10 -5.54
N VAL A 36 -14.94 2.40 -6.17
CA VAL A 36 -15.70 1.30 -5.54
C VAL A 36 -15.18 -0.08 -5.90
N GLU A 37 -14.23 -0.16 -6.82
CA GLU A 37 -13.58 -1.39 -7.25
C GLU A 37 -12.05 -1.21 -7.26
N TRP A 38 -11.32 -2.30 -7.20
CA TRP A 38 -9.85 -2.30 -7.17
C TRP A 38 -9.17 -1.84 -8.48
N GLU A 39 -9.90 -1.22 -9.38
CA GLU A 39 -9.38 -0.85 -10.69
C GLU A 39 -9.52 0.66 -10.97
N LEU A 40 -8.41 1.39 -10.83
CA LEU A 40 -8.39 2.85 -11.00
C LEU A 40 -8.67 3.29 -12.44
N THR A 41 -8.43 2.44 -13.43
CA THR A 41 -8.74 2.69 -14.84
C THR A 41 -10.21 2.99 -15.08
N LYS A 42 -11.11 2.49 -14.25
CA LYS A 42 -12.55 2.72 -14.36
C LYS A 42 -12.97 4.14 -14.03
N VAL A 43 -12.24 4.82 -13.16
CA VAL A 43 -12.55 6.21 -12.76
C VAL A 43 -11.73 7.23 -13.54
N PHE A 44 -10.70 6.80 -14.28
CA PHE A 44 -9.91 7.62 -15.19
C PHE A 44 -9.92 7.01 -16.60
N PRO A 45 -11.08 6.89 -17.25
CA PRO A 45 -11.21 6.14 -18.51
C PRO A 45 -10.50 6.80 -19.69
N THR A 46 -10.18 8.09 -19.61
CA THR A 46 -9.52 8.84 -20.69
C THR A 46 -8.00 8.81 -20.61
N LEU A 47 -7.44 8.32 -19.50
CA LEU A 47 -5.99 8.25 -19.33
C LEU A 47 -5.42 6.94 -19.88
N SER A 48 -4.25 7.05 -20.55
CA SER A 48 -3.46 5.87 -20.90
C SER A 48 -2.92 5.20 -19.62
N LYS A 49 -2.57 3.92 -19.70
CA LYS A 49 -1.90 3.24 -18.58
C LYS A 49 -0.60 3.92 -18.19
N LYS A 50 0.15 4.43 -19.18
CA LYS A 50 1.38 5.18 -18.94
C LYS A 50 1.12 6.41 -18.08
N ASP A 51 0.12 7.21 -18.43
CA ASP A 51 -0.22 8.42 -17.70
C ASP A 51 -0.79 8.10 -16.30
N LEU A 52 -1.62 7.05 -16.22
CA LEU A 52 -2.21 6.58 -14.98
C LEU A 52 -1.13 6.18 -13.94
N PHE A 53 -0.12 5.44 -14.37
CA PHE A 53 0.92 4.90 -13.48
C PHE A 53 2.17 5.78 -13.36
N ALA A 54 2.29 6.85 -14.14
CA ALA A 54 3.45 7.73 -14.12
C ALA A 54 3.82 8.27 -12.72
N PRO A 55 2.87 8.68 -11.87
CA PRO A 55 3.19 9.17 -10.53
C PRO A 55 3.96 8.16 -9.66
N LEU A 56 3.70 6.87 -9.83
CA LEU A 56 4.29 5.83 -8.98
C LEU A 56 5.81 5.64 -9.16
N SER A 57 6.37 6.22 -10.20
CA SER A 57 7.84 6.24 -10.44
C SER A 57 8.48 7.56 -10.04
N ASP A 58 7.70 8.51 -9.53
CA ASP A 58 8.15 9.85 -9.17
C ASP A 58 8.47 9.93 -7.68
N PRO A 59 9.73 10.26 -7.29
CA PRO A 59 10.10 10.42 -5.88
C PRO A 59 9.28 11.47 -5.15
N ASP A 60 8.90 12.56 -5.83
CA ASP A 60 8.09 13.63 -5.23
C ASP A 60 6.69 13.15 -4.87
N TYR A 61 6.11 12.26 -5.69
CA TYR A 61 4.85 11.61 -5.37
C TYR A 61 4.96 10.83 -4.04
N TRP A 62 5.97 9.97 -3.92
CA TRP A 62 6.13 9.15 -2.71
C TRP A 62 6.47 9.98 -1.48
N SER A 63 7.15 11.11 -1.64
CA SER A 63 7.36 12.07 -0.54
C SER A 63 6.06 12.73 -0.08
N ALA A 64 5.06 12.83 -0.96
CA ALA A 64 3.74 13.38 -0.64
C ALA A 64 2.78 12.36 -0.02
N VAL A 65 3.03 11.06 -0.19
CA VAL A 65 2.19 9.99 0.40
C VAL A 65 2.35 9.99 1.92
N THR A 66 1.25 10.16 2.63
CA THR A 66 1.22 10.13 4.11
C THR A 66 0.78 8.76 4.62
N PHE A 67 1.07 8.49 5.88
CA PHE A 67 0.55 7.30 6.55
C PHE A 67 -0.85 7.56 7.13
N LYS A 68 -1.62 6.50 7.25
CA LYS A 68 -2.91 6.55 7.94
C LYS A 68 -2.71 6.88 9.42
N LEU A 69 -3.73 7.49 10.02
CA LEU A 69 -3.72 7.87 11.44
C LEU A 69 -3.32 6.67 12.31
N ASP A 70 -2.42 6.91 13.26
CA ASP A 70 -1.90 5.93 14.23
C ASP A 70 -1.09 4.75 13.65
N ALA A 71 -0.94 4.63 12.33
CA ALA A 71 -0.24 3.50 11.72
C ALA A 71 1.23 3.39 12.19
N VAL A 72 1.96 4.51 12.16
CA VAL A 72 3.37 4.53 12.59
C VAL A 72 3.50 4.16 14.06
N GLU A 73 2.65 4.74 14.90
CA GLU A 73 2.67 4.52 16.35
C GLU A 73 2.38 3.06 16.71
N VAL A 74 1.36 2.46 16.09
CA VAL A 74 0.99 1.06 16.32
C VAL A 74 2.08 0.11 15.87
N ILE A 75 2.64 0.32 14.68
CA ILE A 75 3.72 -0.54 14.16
C ILE A 75 4.97 -0.43 15.04
N LYS A 76 5.32 0.79 15.47
CA LYS A 76 6.43 1.02 16.39
C LYS A 76 6.24 0.28 17.72
N LYS A 77 5.02 0.32 18.26
CA LYS A 77 4.68 -0.37 19.49
C LYS A 77 4.83 -1.88 19.34
N LEU A 78 4.31 -2.46 18.27
CA LEU A 78 4.47 -3.90 17.99
C LEU A 78 5.94 -4.28 17.84
N PHE A 79 6.71 -3.46 17.15
CA PHE A 79 8.15 -3.67 16.99
C PHE A 79 8.87 -3.65 18.35
N ASP A 80 8.58 -2.67 19.19
CA ASP A 80 9.21 -2.52 20.53
C ASP A 80 8.79 -3.64 21.49
N GLU A 81 7.62 -4.24 21.29
CA GLU A 81 7.15 -5.41 22.05
C GLU A 81 7.81 -6.72 21.61
N GLY A 82 8.69 -6.70 20.63
CA GLY A 82 9.48 -7.85 20.18
C GLY A 82 8.84 -8.68 19.08
N HIS A 83 7.76 -8.21 18.43
CA HIS A 83 7.21 -8.87 17.26
C HIS A 83 8.13 -8.68 16.05
N GLU A 84 8.23 -9.70 15.22
CA GLU A 84 8.91 -9.59 13.92
C GLU A 84 7.95 -8.96 12.91
N ILE A 85 8.28 -7.77 12.41
CA ILE A 85 7.45 -7.01 11.47
C ILE A 85 8.04 -7.11 10.07
N TYR A 86 7.22 -7.52 9.11
CA TYR A 86 7.56 -7.52 7.68
C TYR A 86 6.55 -6.72 6.90
N ILE A 87 7.04 -5.83 6.04
CA ILE A 87 6.19 -5.17 5.04
C ILE A 87 6.15 -6.07 3.82
N VAL A 88 4.95 -6.50 3.45
CA VAL A 88 4.73 -7.43 2.33
C VAL A 88 4.00 -6.66 1.23
N THR A 89 4.69 -6.31 0.16
CA THR A 89 4.15 -5.43 -0.86
C THR A 89 4.36 -5.97 -2.27
N SER A 90 3.38 -5.70 -3.15
CA SER A 90 3.52 -5.90 -4.58
C SER A 90 4.01 -4.59 -5.20
N SER A 91 5.07 -4.61 -5.98
CA SER A 91 5.58 -3.40 -6.64
C SER A 91 6.39 -3.74 -7.88
N SER A 92 6.24 -2.95 -8.95
CA SER A 92 7.18 -3.01 -10.06
C SER A 92 8.56 -2.48 -9.63
N TYR A 93 9.61 -2.96 -10.27
CA TYR A 93 10.98 -2.53 -9.91
C TYR A 93 11.21 -1.02 -10.10
N LYS A 94 10.48 -0.36 -10.99
CA LYS A 94 10.58 1.08 -11.22
C LYS A 94 10.04 1.91 -10.06
N THR A 95 9.16 1.33 -9.26
CA THR A 95 8.51 1.99 -8.12
C THR A 95 9.28 1.78 -6.82
N LEU A 96 10.12 0.74 -6.73
CA LEU A 96 10.72 0.28 -5.48
C LEU A 96 11.54 1.35 -4.75
N VAL A 97 12.49 1.96 -5.45
CA VAL A 97 13.43 2.91 -4.80
C VAL A 97 12.69 4.12 -4.23
N PRO A 98 11.91 4.89 -5.03
CA PRO A 98 11.22 6.04 -4.49
C PRO A 98 10.18 5.68 -3.41
N LYS A 99 9.45 4.58 -3.58
CA LYS A 99 8.48 4.11 -2.60
C LYS A 99 9.15 3.82 -1.24
N PHE A 100 10.27 3.13 -1.25
CA PHE A 100 10.93 2.75 -0.01
C PHE A 100 11.72 3.91 0.60
N GLU A 101 12.53 4.61 -0.17
CA GLU A 101 13.38 5.69 0.35
C GLU A 101 12.58 6.93 0.74
N ASN A 102 11.60 7.32 -0.08
CA ASN A 102 10.85 8.57 0.13
C ASN A 102 9.59 8.39 1.00
N CYS A 103 9.11 7.17 1.18
CA CYS A 103 7.90 6.92 1.95
C CYS A 103 8.12 5.90 3.08
N LEU A 104 8.38 4.62 2.77
CA LEU A 104 8.41 3.57 3.78
C LEU A 104 9.43 3.84 4.89
N PHE A 105 10.70 3.99 4.54
CA PHE A 105 11.77 4.17 5.53
C PHE A 105 11.81 5.60 6.09
N ALA A 106 11.18 6.56 5.44
CA ALA A 106 11.00 7.90 6.00
C ALA A 106 10.07 7.90 7.20
N TYR A 107 8.98 7.11 7.16
CA TYR A 107 8.02 6.99 8.26
C TYR A 107 8.37 5.88 9.26
N LEU A 108 9.00 4.79 8.80
CA LEU A 108 9.36 3.63 9.63
C LEU A 108 10.88 3.40 9.63
N PRO A 109 11.66 4.36 10.17
CA PRO A 109 13.13 4.28 10.12
C PRO A 109 13.73 3.16 10.96
N PHE A 110 12.95 2.57 11.86
CA PHE A 110 13.36 1.42 12.68
C PHE A 110 13.28 0.09 11.92
N LEU A 111 12.58 0.03 10.79
CA LEU A 111 12.59 -1.12 9.90
C LEU A 111 13.79 -1.05 8.95
N LYS A 112 14.33 -2.21 8.60
CA LYS A 112 15.44 -2.35 7.66
C LYS A 112 14.94 -2.95 6.35
N LYS A 113 15.75 -2.86 5.31
CA LYS A 113 15.43 -3.47 4.00
C LYS A 113 15.14 -4.99 4.12
N GLU A 114 15.75 -5.66 5.09
CA GLU A 114 15.52 -7.08 5.38
C GLU A 114 14.10 -7.35 5.90
N ASN A 115 13.40 -6.33 6.37
CA ASN A 115 12.02 -6.43 6.82
C ASN A 115 11.00 -6.20 5.69
N VAL A 116 11.45 -6.12 4.43
CA VAL A 116 10.56 -5.90 3.28
C VAL A 116 10.57 -7.13 2.38
N ILE A 117 9.37 -7.62 2.06
CA ILE A 117 9.17 -8.73 1.13
C ILE A 117 8.36 -8.21 -0.05
N ILE A 118 8.90 -8.39 -1.26
CA ILE A 118 8.26 -7.97 -2.50
C ILE A 118 7.75 -9.23 -3.21
N THR A 119 6.44 -9.33 -3.37
CA THR A 119 5.83 -10.46 -4.05
C THR A 119 4.43 -10.11 -4.56
N TYR A 120 4.06 -10.66 -5.71
CA TYR A 120 2.68 -10.63 -6.20
C TYR A 120 1.85 -11.80 -5.70
N ASN A 121 2.49 -12.82 -5.12
CA ASN A 121 1.80 -13.98 -4.55
C ASN A 121 2.04 -14.06 -3.04
N LYS A 122 1.18 -13.39 -2.29
CA LYS A 122 1.29 -13.32 -0.82
C LYS A 122 0.95 -14.65 -0.13
N SER A 123 0.41 -15.64 -0.85
CA SER A 123 0.20 -16.98 -0.31
C SER A 123 1.52 -17.73 -0.02
N LEU A 124 2.63 -17.27 -0.60
CA LEU A 124 3.96 -17.85 -0.34
C LEU A 124 4.55 -17.36 0.98
N ILE A 125 3.97 -16.37 1.62
CA ILE A 125 4.50 -15.79 2.86
C ILE A 125 4.10 -16.67 4.04
N ASN A 126 5.10 -17.01 4.85
CA ASN A 126 4.91 -17.79 6.08
C ASN A 126 5.03 -16.85 7.30
N CYS A 127 3.91 -16.23 7.67
CA CYS A 127 3.81 -15.42 8.88
C CYS A 127 2.55 -15.81 9.67
N ASP A 128 2.49 -15.39 10.93
CA ASP A 128 1.37 -15.75 11.80
C ASP A 128 0.09 -15.00 11.44
N ILE A 129 0.23 -13.72 11.07
CA ILE A 129 -0.88 -12.85 10.72
C ILE A 129 -0.50 -11.96 9.54
N LEU A 130 -1.41 -11.76 8.60
CA LEU A 130 -1.24 -10.88 7.44
C LEU A 130 -2.38 -9.85 7.39
N PHE A 131 -2.02 -8.58 7.42
CA PHE A 131 -2.91 -7.44 7.21
C PHE A 131 -2.82 -6.99 5.75
N ASP A 132 -3.95 -6.89 5.07
CA ASP A 132 -4.01 -6.44 3.67
C ASP A 132 -5.37 -5.79 3.40
N ASP A 133 -5.44 -4.85 2.46
CA ASP A 133 -6.70 -4.22 2.04
C ASP A 133 -7.34 -4.93 0.84
N ALA A 134 -6.58 -5.78 0.16
CA ALA A 134 -7.03 -6.50 -1.03
C ALA A 134 -7.34 -7.97 -0.70
N GLU A 135 -8.62 -8.33 -0.78
CA GLU A 135 -9.09 -9.69 -0.49
C GLU A 135 -8.33 -10.77 -1.26
N HIS A 136 -8.03 -10.51 -2.54
CA HIS A 136 -7.35 -11.50 -3.37
C HIS A 136 -5.95 -11.90 -2.86
N ASN A 137 -5.31 -11.03 -2.07
CA ASN A 137 -4.03 -11.34 -1.43
C ASN A 137 -4.20 -12.28 -0.23
N LEU A 138 -5.37 -12.29 0.39
CA LEU A 138 -5.65 -13.04 1.60
C LEU A 138 -6.28 -14.41 1.35
N ILE A 139 -6.93 -14.62 0.21
CA ILE A 139 -7.72 -15.84 -0.08
C ILE A 139 -6.92 -17.11 0.20
N ASN A 140 -5.72 -17.21 -0.33
CA ASN A 140 -4.87 -18.40 -0.23
C ASN A 140 -3.83 -18.33 0.90
N PHE A 141 -3.82 -17.26 1.67
CA PHE A 141 -2.94 -17.15 2.83
C PHE A 141 -3.41 -18.10 3.94
N LYS A 142 -2.50 -18.79 4.61
CA LYS A 142 -2.84 -19.87 5.56
C LYS A 142 -2.85 -19.46 7.03
N GLY A 143 -2.30 -18.29 7.36
CA GLY A 143 -2.31 -17.79 8.73
C GLY A 143 -3.58 -17.00 9.06
N ILE A 144 -3.52 -16.18 10.08
CA ILE A 144 -4.61 -15.27 10.47
C ILE A 144 -4.68 -14.15 9.44
N LYS A 145 -5.86 -13.97 8.86
CA LYS A 145 -6.13 -12.96 7.83
C LYS A 145 -6.86 -11.78 8.44
N VAL A 146 -6.36 -10.58 8.19
CA VAL A 146 -7.04 -9.35 8.61
C VAL A 146 -7.17 -8.44 7.38
N ILE A 147 -8.42 -8.24 6.94
CA ILE A 147 -8.70 -7.30 5.86
C ILE A 147 -8.86 -5.90 6.43
N PHE A 148 -8.09 -4.96 5.88
CA PHE A 148 -8.19 -3.56 6.25
C PHE A 148 -9.36 -2.91 5.50
N ASP A 149 -10.26 -2.25 6.21
CA ASP A 149 -11.49 -1.69 5.64
C ASP A 149 -11.20 -0.60 4.60
N ALA A 150 -11.73 -0.78 3.41
CA ALA A 150 -11.60 0.15 2.29
C ALA A 150 -12.89 0.17 1.46
N LEU A 151 -13.11 1.26 0.69
CA LEU A 151 -14.31 1.40 -0.12
C LEU A 151 -14.45 0.30 -1.17
N TYR A 152 -13.34 -0.14 -1.74
CA TYR A 152 -13.30 -1.14 -2.81
C TYR A 152 -13.39 -2.60 -2.32
N ASN A 153 -13.42 -2.83 -1.01
CA ASN A 153 -13.52 -4.19 -0.44
C ASN A 153 -14.77 -4.42 0.41
N LYS A 154 -15.77 -3.56 0.30
CA LYS A 154 -17.01 -3.64 1.12
C LYS A 154 -17.81 -4.95 0.90
N ASN A 155 -17.63 -5.60 -0.23
CA ASN A 155 -18.30 -6.85 -0.58
C ASN A 155 -17.41 -8.10 -0.36
N SER A 156 -16.28 -7.93 0.29
CA SER A 156 -15.33 -9.02 0.58
C SER A 156 -15.79 -9.88 1.76
#